data_0ca5dd4ecae74a1cb2b5133f9c9c03c3
#
_entry.id   0ca5dd4ecae74a1cb2b5133f9c9c03c3
#
_cell.length_a   1.000
_cell.length_b   1.000
_cell.length_c   1.000
_cell.angle_alpha   90.00
_cell.angle_beta   90.00
_cell.angle_gamma   90.00
#
_symmetry.space_group_name_H-M   'P 1'
#
loop_
_entity.id
_entity.type
_entity.pdbx_description
1 polymer ?
#
loop_
_entity_poly.entity_id
_entity_poly.type
_entity_poly.pdbx_seq_one_letter_code
_entity_poly.pdbx_strand_id
1 'polypeptide(L)'
;MDIWYLFASLSIDLLKENGLHSFIAQNNWITSFGASKLREKILRETQIISFLDFGDYKVFPEADIQTMIYVLKKRKSNGSYLVNYYKVLDPNISEEKIKEFLKLPNIKREYTDHFTLKFNPDSFLGKEIVFTDESTNDLLTKIRKESNYFLNPKYIAQGIVMPQDFVIADHLKTLKDDSIKIGDGIFVIKKEKLKKLNLTEKELQLIKPYYTSSELTKYYGNPNNNFYIIYTKSDINRNISEYPNIKKHLDKFKEIITSDFGPYGLHRSRKEEFFEGEKIISLRKTKEPTFTYVDFPCYVSQSFFVIKPRDVNLKLLTGILNSKVVYFWLKNKGKIQGNNLQIDKEPLINIPIKIPEKNSELEKSILNKVDEIINLVKRMNMSNNSDSIKKITKERIEREKENLDKLIYRLYGLNENQISYIIRSL
;
A
#
# COMPACT_ATOMS: atom_id res chain seq x y z
N MET A 1 -14.02 15.26 -1.75
CA MET A 1 -15.22 14.85 -0.94
C MET A 1 -16.25 14.38 -1.93
N ASP A 2 -16.79 13.16 -1.75
CA ASP A 2 -17.84 12.63 -2.64
C ASP A 2 -19.19 13.27 -2.33
N ILE A 3 -19.97 13.55 -3.38
CA ILE A 3 -21.25 14.23 -3.25
C ILE A 3 -22.27 13.44 -2.40
N TRP A 4 -22.20 12.11 -2.41
CA TRP A 4 -23.10 11.27 -1.63
C TRP A 4 -22.98 11.48 -0.10
N TYR A 5 -21.86 11.99 0.41
CA TYR A 5 -21.73 12.35 1.83
C TYR A 5 -22.72 13.44 2.24
N LEU A 6 -23.03 14.36 1.31
CA LEU A 6 -24.02 15.41 1.55
C LEU A 6 -25.44 14.85 1.60
N PHE A 7 -25.77 13.92 0.69
CA PHE A 7 -27.07 13.23 0.70
C PHE A 7 -27.27 12.44 1.98
N ALA A 8 -26.27 11.66 2.40
CA ALA A 8 -26.34 10.90 3.64
C ALA A 8 -26.48 11.82 4.87
N SER A 9 -25.72 12.92 4.92
CA SER A 9 -25.83 13.90 5.99
C SER A 9 -27.21 14.55 6.08
N LEU A 10 -27.76 14.99 4.94
CA LEU A 10 -29.08 15.59 4.85
C LEU A 10 -30.19 14.59 5.23
N SER A 11 -30.08 13.34 4.80
CA SER A 11 -31.03 12.27 5.14
C SER A 11 -31.11 12.07 6.67
N ILE A 12 -29.98 12.15 7.38
CA ILE A 12 -29.94 12.07 8.84
C ILE A 12 -30.67 13.26 9.48
N ASP A 13 -30.53 14.48 8.92
CA ASP A 13 -31.21 15.68 9.43
C ASP A 13 -32.74 15.58 9.29
N LEU A 14 -33.21 14.99 8.19
CA LEU A 14 -34.63 14.83 7.89
C LEU A 14 -35.31 13.70 8.67
N LEU A 15 -34.57 12.81 9.32
CA LEU A 15 -35.13 11.71 10.10
C LEU A 15 -35.84 12.22 11.36
N LYS A 16 -37.02 11.66 11.61
CA LYS A 16 -37.70 11.77 12.92
C LYS A 16 -36.88 11.01 13.99
N GLU A 17 -37.03 11.42 15.24
CA GLU A 17 -36.45 10.69 16.39
C GLU A 17 -36.86 9.21 16.35
N ASN A 18 -35.93 8.29 16.56
CA ASN A 18 -36.04 6.86 16.40
C ASN A 18 -36.32 6.36 14.95
N GLY A 19 -36.34 7.25 13.96
CA GLY A 19 -36.45 6.86 12.54
C GLY A 19 -35.22 6.06 12.08
N LEU A 20 -35.42 5.19 11.09
CA LEU A 20 -34.36 4.37 10.51
C LEU A 20 -33.90 4.98 9.19
N HIS A 21 -32.60 4.95 8.96
CA HIS A 21 -31.95 5.30 7.70
C HIS A 21 -31.14 4.11 7.21
N SER A 22 -31.37 3.69 5.99
CA SER A 22 -30.55 2.68 5.31
C SER A 22 -29.99 3.27 4.04
N PHE A 23 -28.70 3.05 3.81
CA PHE A 23 -28.01 3.59 2.65
C PHE A 23 -26.97 2.60 2.13
N ILE A 24 -26.90 2.48 0.78
CA ILE A 24 -25.82 1.74 0.12
C ILE A 24 -24.78 2.73 -0.37
N ALA A 25 -23.52 2.50 -0.04
CA ALA A 25 -22.42 3.39 -0.40
C ALA A 25 -21.11 2.61 -0.59
N GLN A 26 -20.08 3.28 -1.06
CA GLN A 26 -18.71 2.73 -1.04
C GLN A 26 -18.31 2.40 0.39
N ASN A 27 -17.76 1.20 0.64
CA ASN A 27 -17.42 0.76 2.00
C ASN A 27 -16.26 1.55 2.62
N ASN A 28 -15.44 2.23 1.82
CA ASN A 28 -14.26 2.98 2.28
C ASN A 28 -14.59 4.24 3.10
N TRP A 29 -15.84 4.69 3.18
CA TRP A 29 -16.20 5.88 3.96
C TRP A 29 -15.89 5.73 5.46
N ILE A 30 -15.89 4.50 5.97
CA ILE A 30 -15.56 4.21 7.37
C ILE A 30 -14.10 4.57 7.71
N THR A 31 -13.18 4.55 6.72
CA THR A 31 -11.75 4.84 6.89
C THR A 31 -11.28 6.08 6.13
N SER A 32 -12.00 6.55 5.10
CA SER A 32 -11.59 7.67 4.27
C SER A 32 -11.54 8.99 5.04
N PHE A 33 -10.46 9.75 4.89
CA PHE A 33 -10.33 11.11 5.44
C PHE A 33 -11.45 12.05 4.95
N GLY A 34 -11.81 11.95 3.66
CA GLY A 34 -12.88 12.79 3.07
C GLY A 34 -14.25 12.60 3.70
N ALA A 35 -14.50 11.46 4.37
CA ALA A 35 -15.74 11.14 5.05
C ALA A 35 -15.74 11.50 6.55
N SER A 36 -14.67 12.09 7.09
CA SER A 36 -14.51 12.33 8.53
C SER A 36 -15.69 13.08 9.16
N LYS A 37 -16.19 14.13 8.51
CA LYS A 37 -17.34 14.92 8.98
C LYS A 37 -18.64 14.10 9.00
N LEU A 38 -18.88 13.26 7.98
CA LEU A 38 -20.03 12.36 7.94
C LEU A 38 -19.94 11.31 9.05
N ARG A 39 -18.77 10.69 9.25
CA ARG A 39 -18.54 9.74 10.35
C ARG A 39 -18.83 10.38 11.71
N GLU A 40 -18.30 11.57 11.97
CA GLU A 40 -18.57 12.27 13.22
C GLU A 40 -20.05 12.54 13.45
N LYS A 41 -20.77 12.98 12.41
CA LYS A 41 -22.22 13.20 12.48
C LYS A 41 -22.96 11.91 12.81
N ILE A 42 -22.65 10.81 12.10
CA ILE A 42 -23.24 9.48 12.38
C ILE A 42 -22.97 9.07 13.83
N LEU A 43 -21.73 9.19 14.31
CA LEU A 43 -21.36 8.80 15.67
C LEU A 43 -22.04 9.63 16.76
N ARG A 44 -22.29 10.93 16.50
CA ARG A 44 -22.88 11.86 17.48
C ARG A 44 -24.39 11.86 17.50
N GLU A 45 -25.04 11.65 16.36
CA GLU A 45 -26.48 11.87 16.19
C GLU A 45 -27.29 10.59 16.02
N THR A 46 -26.61 9.44 15.77
CA THR A 46 -27.31 8.20 15.48
C THR A 46 -26.73 7.02 16.25
N GLN A 47 -27.50 5.93 16.33
CA GLN A 47 -27.01 4.60 16.67
C GLN A 47 -26.86 3.77 15.38
N ILE A 48 -25.71 3.18 15.19
CA ILE A 48 -25.48 2.23 14.10
C ILE A 48 -26.13 0.91 14.49
N ILE A 49 -27.04 0.39 13.68
CA ILE A 49 -27.72 -0.88 13.91
C ILE A 49 -26.94 -2.02 13.28
N SER A 50 -26.56 -1.85 12.01
CA SER A 50 -25.84 -2.88 11.28
C SER A 50 -25.03 -2.30 10.12
N PHE A 51 -24.01 -3.08 9.75
CA PHE A 51 -23.28 -2.96 8.49
C PHE A 51 -23.35 -4.28 7.74
N LEU A 52 -23.55 -4.19 6.42
CA LEU A 52 -23.47 -5.30 5.51
C LEU A 52 -22.48 -4.94 4.42
N ASP A 53 -21.27 -5.50 4.53
CA ASP A 53 -20.16 -5.27 3.60
C ASP A 53 -20.17 -6.36 2.52
N PHE A 54 -20.32 -5.95 1.27
CA PHE A 54 -20.28 -6.89 0.13
C PHE A 54 -18.85 -7.32 -0.23
N GLY A 55 -17.82 -6.75 0.41
CA GLY A 55 -16.43 -7.08 0.08
C GLY A 55 -16.13 -6.83 -1.40
N ASP A 56 -15.61 -7.87 -2.08
CA ASP A 56 -15.31 -7.83 -3.52
C ASP A 56 -16.50 -8.24 -4.41
N TYR A 57 -17.64 -8.64 -3.85
CA TYR A 57 -18.84 -8.90 -4.64
C TYR A 57 -19.34 -7.58 -5.27
N LYS A 58 -19.44 -7.56 -6.59
CA LYS A 58 -19.87 -6.38 -7.35
C LYS A 58 -21.39 -6.26 -7.38
N VAL A 59 -21.96 -5.47 -6.47
CA VAL A 59 -23.40 -5.12 -6.49
C VAL A 59 -23.76 -4.34 -7.76
N PHE A 60 -22.83 -3.51 -8.24
CA PHE A 60 -22.93 -2.74 -9.47
C PHE A 60 -21.85 -3.22 -10.44
N PRO A 61 -22.18 -4.09 -11.43
CA PRO A 61 -21.17 -4.72 -12.31
C PRO A 61 -20.28 -3.73 -13.06
N GLU A 62 -20.84 -2.58 -13.47
CA GLU A 62 -20.13 -1.54 -14.22
C GLU A 62 -19.22 -0.64 -13.36
N ALA A 63 -19.36 -0.72 -12.03
CA ALA A 63 -18.59 0.11 -11.12
C ALA A 63 -17.50 -0.70 -10.42
N ASP A 64 -16.25 -0.28 -10.52
CA ASP A 64 -15.12 -0.92 -9.82
C ASP A 64 -14.99 -0.39 -8.38
N ILE A 65 -16.07 -0.53 -7.60
CA ILE A 65 -16.18 -0.07 -6.22
C ILE A 65 -16.67 -1.20 -5.31
N GLN A 66 -16.11 -1.28 -4.11
CA GLN A 66 -16.63 -2.11 -3.03
C GLN A 66 -17.75 -1.34 -2.33
N THR A 67 -18.86 -2.01 -2.06
CA THR A 67 -20.04 -1.39 -1.48
C THR A 67 -20.39 -1.99 -0.13
N MET A 68 -21.07 -1.19 0.69
CA MET A 68 -21.70 -1.65 1.92
C MET A 68 -23.08 -1.02 2.10
N ILE A 69 -23.98 -1.71 2.75
CA ILE A 69 -25.22 -1.15 3.31
C ILE A 69 -24.97 -0.88 4.79
N TYR A 70 -25.34 0.30 5.25
CA TYR A 70 -25.41 0.59 6.68
C TYR A 70 -26.83 0.97 7.08
N VAL A 71 -27.21 0.60 8.30
CA VAL A 71 -28.50 0.94 8.89
C VAL A 71 -28.25 1.73 10.16
N LEU A 72 -28.84 2.93 10.23
CA LEU A 72 -28.75 3.86 11.36
C LEU A 72 -30.11 4.07 11.97
N LYS A 73 -30.15 4.34 13.26
CA LYS A 73 -31.33 4.82 13.98
C LYS A 73 -31.06 6.24 14.48
N LYS A 74 -31.97 7.18 14.18
CA LYS A 74 -31.86 8.56 14.68
C LYS A 74 -32.08 8.59 16.19
N ARG A 75 -31.03 8.37 16.92
CA ARG A 75 -30.99 8.35 18.39
C ARG A 75 -29.58 8.58 18.86
N LYS A 76 -29.38 9.58 19.69
CA LYS A 76 -28.07 9.79 20.33
C LYS A 76 -27.75 8.63 21.26
N SER A 77 -26.54 8.08 21.19
CA SER A 77 -26.06 7.04 22.08
C SER A 77 -25.49 7.62 23.37
N ASN A 78 -25.84 7.00 24.49
CA ASN A 78 -25.25 7.29 25.79
C ASN A 78 -24.44 6.06 26.25
N GLY A 79 -23.28 5.81 25.61
CA GLY A 79 -22.40 4.70 25.93
C GLY A 79 -22.37 3.62 24.87
N SER A 80 -21.84 2.44 25.23
CA SER A 80 -21.66 1.32 24.31
C SER A 80 -22.98 0.60 24.01
N TYR A 81 -23.13 0.15 22.76
CA TYR A 81 -24.26 -0.65 22.28
C TYR A 81 -23.79 -1.75 21.32
N LEU A 82 -24.68 -2.66 20.95
CA LEU A 82 -24.35 -3.76 20.04
C LEU A 82 -24.63 -3.36 18.59
N VAL A 83 -23.69 -3.67 17.70
CA VAL A 83 -23.78 -3.47 16.25
C VAL A 83 -23.55 -4.80 15.56
N ASN A 84 -24.40 -5.16 14.61
CA ASN A 84 -24.20 -6.34 13.78
C ASN A 84 -23.37 -5.99 12.56
N TYR A 85 -22.34 -6.79 12.30
CA TYR A 85 -21.54 -6.68 11.08
C TYR A 85 -21.65 -7.98 10.28
N TYR A 86 -22.03 -7.82 9.02
CA TYR A 86 -22.17 -8.90 8.05
C TYR A 86 -21.21 -8.67 6.90
N LYS A 87 -20.57 -9.72 6.42
CA LYS A 87 -19.64 -9.63 5.30
C LYS A 87 -19.82 -10.76 4.31
N VAL A 88 -19.80 -10.43 3.02
CA VAL A 88 -19.69 -11.40 1.92
C VAL A 88 -18.21 -11.72 1.73
N LEU A 89 -17.88 -13.01 1.77
CA LEU A 89 -16.50 -13.51 1.66
C LEU A 89 -16.13 -13.95 0.24
N ASP A 90 -17.10 -14.52 -0.50
CA ASP A 90 -16.90 -15.01 -1.86
C ASP A 90 -17.45 -14.02 -2.89
N PRO A 91 -16.59 -13.39 -3.72
CA PRO A 91 -17.02 -12.43 -4.73
C PRO A 91 -17.79 -13.05 -5.91
N ASN A 92 -17.74 -14.37 -6.06
CA ASN A 92 -18.31 -15.09 -7.20
C ASN A 92 -19.64 -15.81 -6.91
N ILE A 93 -20.25 -15.52 -5.75
CA ILE A 93 -21.55 -16.13 -5.40
C ILE A 93 -22.66 -15.65 -6.33
N SER A 94 -23.67 -16.50 -6.54
CA SER A 94 -24.81 -16.17 -7.39
C SER A 94 -25.71 -15.09 -6.77
N GLU A 95 -26.47 -14.41 -7.61
CA GLU A 95 -27.41 -13.38 -7.18
C GLU A 95 -28.50 -13.95 -6.25
N GLU A 96 -28.92 -15.21 -6.45
CA GLU A 96 -29.87 -15.91 -5.59
C GLU A 96 -29.34 -16.04 -4.16
N LYS A 97 -28.06 -16.43 -4.01
CA LYS A 97 -27.42 -16.55 -2.70
C LYS A 97 -27.29 -15.19 -2.00
N ILE A 98 -27.03 -14.12 -2.73
CA ILE A 98 -27.05 -12.75 -2.18
C ILE A 98 -28.47 -12.39 -1.72
N LYS A 99 -29.50 -12.65 -2.53
CA LYS A 99 -30.90 -12.39 -2.14
C LYS A 99 -31.32 -13.18 -0.89
N GLU A 100 -30.86 -14.41 -0.77
CA GLU A 100 -31.07 -15.25 0.42
C GLU A 100 -30.36 -14.68 1.66
N PHE A 101 -29.12 -14.26 1.49
CA PHE A 101 -28.34 -13.62 2.55
C PHE A 101 -29.00 -12.32 3.02
N LEU A 102 -29.46 -11.46 2.13
CA LEU A 102 -30.12 -10.21 2.47
C LEU A 102 -31.45 -10.43 3.23
N LYS A 103 -32.18 -11.50 2.95
CA LYS A 103 -33.42 -11.85 3.67
C LYS A 103 -33.14 -12.36 5.09
N LEU A 104 -32.07 -13.12 5.27
CA LEU A 104 -31.74 -13.80 6.52
C LEU A 104 -30.24 -13.65 6.84
N PRO A 105 -29.74 -12.43 7.13
CA PRO A 105 -28.32 -12.18 7.26
C PRO A 105 -27.69 -12.87 8.49
N ASN A 106 -28.48 -13.17 9.51
CA ASN A 106 -28.00 -13.83 10.76
C ASN A 106 -27.67 -15.32 10.58
N ILE A 107 -28.07 -15.95 9.47
CA ILE A 107 -27.77 -17.37 9.23
C ILE A 107 -26.33 -17.48 8.73
N LYS A 108 -25.51 -18.25 9.45
CA LYS A 108 -24.13 -18.54 9.06
C LYS A 108 -24.08 -19.36 7.76
N ARG A 109 -23.28 -18.91 6.80
CA ARG A 109 -23.04 -19.57 5.51
C ARG A 109 -21.53 -19.60 5.23
N GLU A 110 -21.07 -20.53 4.40
CA GLU A 110 -19.65 -20.62 4.04
C GLU A 110 -19.14 -19.37 3.30
N TYR A 111 -20.01 -18.70 2.57
CA TYR A 111 -19.71 -17.51 1.78
C TYR A 111 -19.98 -16.18 2.49
N THR A 112 -20.36 -16.20 3.77
CA THR A 112 -20.62 -15.01 4.58
C THR A 112 -20.02 -15.13 5.97
N ASP A 113 -19.65 -13.98 6.52
CA ASP A 113 -19.26 -13.86 7.93
C ASP A 113 -20.22 -12.93 8.68
N HIS A 114 -20.38 -13.17 9.97
CA HIS A 114 -21.26 -12.38 10.83
C HIS A 114 -20.71 -12.37 12.26
N PHE A 115 -20.62 -11.17 12.81
CA PHE A 115 -20.30 -10.99 14.22
C PHE A 115 -21.01 -9.76 14.80
N THR A 116 -21.24 -9.79 16.10
CA THR A 116 -21.80 -8.66 16.85
C THR A 116 -20.72 -7.99 17.64
N LEU A 117 -20.64 -6.66 17.52
CA LEU A 117 -19.64 -5.84 18.18
C LEU A 117 -20.25 -5.04 19.32
N LYS A 118 -19.56 -4.95 20.45
CA LYS A 118 -19.81 -3.91 21.45
C LYS A 118 -19.16 -2.63 20.96
N PHE A 119 -19.98 -1.68 20.47
CA PHE A 119 -19.54 -0.46 19.81
C PHE A 119 -19.66 0.74 20.75
N ASN A 120 -18.54 1.42 21.00
CA ASN A 120 -18.51 2.69 21.72
C ASN A 120 -18.22 3.81 20.72
N PRO A 121 -19.21 4.66 20.35
CA PRO A 121 -18.99 5.73 19.38
C PRO A 121 -17.92 6.73 19.79
N ASP A 122 -17.76 7.02 21.08
CA ASP A 122 -16.79 8.00 21.58
C ASP A 122 -15.34 7.56 21.31
N SER A 123 -15.09 6.25 21.24
CA SER A 123 -13.76 5.71 20.93
C SER A 123 -13.32 5.95 19.50
N PHE A 124 -14.26 6.26 18.58
CA PHE A 124 -14.04 6.50 17.16
C PHE A 124 -14.15 7.97 16.74
N LEU A 125 -14.47 8.89 17.65
CA LEU A 125 -14.51 10.31 17.32
C LEU A 125 -13.15 10.80 16.84
N GLY A 126 -13.13 11.46 15.68
CA GLY A 126 -11.91 11.91 15.01
C GLY A 126 -11.04 10.80 14.42
N LYS A 127 -11.53 9.55 14.44
CA LYS A 127 -10.79 8.37 13.95
C LYS A 127 -11.58 7.62 12.88
N GLU A 128 -10.94 6.61 12.33
CA GLU A 128 -11.56 5.63 11.45
C GLU A 128 -12.42 4.65 12.25
N ILE A 129 -13.52 4.18 11.65
CA ILE A 129 -14.33 3.09 12.22
C ILE A 129 -13.77 1.79 11.66
N VAL A 130 -13.28 0.93 12.55
CA VAL A 130 -12.76 -0.38 12.18
C VAL A 130 -13.57 -1.45 12.90
N PHE A 131 -14.15 -2.35 12.13
CA PHE A 131 -14.93 -3.47 12.64
C PHE A 131 -14.02 -4.67 12.79
N THR A 132 -13.68 -4.96 14.02
CA THR A 132 -12.89 -6.14 14.38
C THR A 132 -13.57 -6.82 15.57
N ASP A 133 -13.53 -8.15 15.61
CA ASP A 133 -13.93 -8.89 16.79
C ASP A 133 -13.05 -8.54 18.00
N GLU A 134 -13.50 -8.91 19.19
CA GLU A 134 -12.82 -8.57 20.45
C GLU A 134 -11.37 -9.10 20.46
N SER A 135 -11.15 -10.32 19.97
CA SER A 135 -9.82 -10.94 19.93
C SER A 135 -8.86 -10.15 19.03
N THR A 136 -9.34 -9.69 17.86
CA THR A 136 -8.58 -8.82 16.96
C THR A 136 -8.26 -7.47 17.62
N ASN A 137 -9.24 -6.84 18.29
CA ASN A 137 -9.02 -5.55 18.97
C ASN A 137 -8.01 -5.66 20.11
N ASP A 138 -8.10 -6.69 20.93
CA ASP A 138 -7.17 -6.95 22.02
C ASP A 138 -5.74 -7.14 21.50
N LEU A 139 -5.61 -7.89 20.41
CA LEU A 139 -4.32 -8.15 19.79
C LEU A 139 -3.72 -6.89 19.16
N LEU A 140 -4.51 -6.10 18.45
CA LEU A 140 -4.07 -4.79 17.89
C LEU A 140 -3.67 -3.82 19.01
N THR A 141 -4.42 -3.80 20.11
CA THR A 141 -4.11 -2.99 21.28
C THR A 141 -2.80 -3.43 21.92
N LYS A 142 -2.58 -4.75 22.06
CA LYS A 142 -1.31 -5.30 22.54
C LYS A 142 -0.15 -4.93 21.65
N ILE A 143 -0.25 -5.15 20.32
CA ILE A 143 0.79 -4.80 19.36
C ILE A 143 1.16 -3.32 19.48
N ARG A 144 0.16 -2.42 19.58
CA ARG A 144 0.42 -0.99 19.73
C ARG A 144 1.06 -0.63 21.08
N LYS A 145 0.62 -1.25 22.17
CA LYS A 145 1.18 -1.02 23.52
C LYS A 145 2.64 -1.46 23.60
N GLU A 146 2.97 -2.57 22.96
CA GLU A 146 4.33 -3.12 22.93
C GLU A 146 5.27 -2.33 22.02
N SER A 147 4.75 -1.49 21.10
CA SER A 147 5.58 -0.71 20.19
C SER A 147 6.34 0.41 20.92
N ASN A 148 7.54 0.70 20.44
CA ASN A 148 8.39 1.77 20.95
C ASN A 148 8.96 2.67 19.84
N TYR A 149 8.54 2.45 18.58
CA TYR A 149 9.03 3.19 17.43
C TYR A 149 7.92 3.43 16.40
N PHE A 150 7.93 4.62 15.82
CA PHE A 150 7.09 4.99 14.68
C PHE A 150 7.93 5.70 13.63
N LEU A 151 7.65 5.45 12.36
CA LEU A 151 8.35 6.11 11.26
C LEU A 151 8.07 7.61 11.23
N ASN A 152 9.12 8.42 11.30
CA ASN A 152 8.97 9.87 11.18
C ASN A 152 8.68 10.25 9.71
N PRO A 153 7.60 11.06 9.45
CA PRO A 153 7.21 11.47 8.10
C PRO A 153 8.31 12.14 7.27
N LYS A 154 9.30 12.77 7.91
CA LYS A 154 10.44 13.43 7.22
C LYS A 154 11.38 12.45 6.53
N TYR A 155 11.38 11.19 6.95
CA TYR A 155 12.21 10.12 6.37
C TYR A 155 11.48 9.30 5.31
N ILE A 156 10.26 9.70 4.94
CA ILE A 156 9.44 9.01 3.96
C ILE A 156 9.17 9.93 2.78
N ALA A 157 9.59 9.50 1.59
CA ALA A 157 9.29 10.17 0.33
C ALA A 157 8.53 9.22 -0.60
N GLN A 158 7.54 9.74 -1.31
CA GLN A 158 6.98 9.04 -2.47
C GLN A 158 8.02 9.06 -3.61
N GLY A 159 8.08 8.04 -4.43
CA GLY A 159 8.93 8.01 -5.60
C GLY A 159 8.58 9.08 -6.64
N ILE A 160 9.29 9.07 -7.74
CA ILE A 160 9.23 10.08 -8.79
C ILE A 160 7.87 10.07 -9.46
N VAL A 161 7.28 11.26 -9.65
CA VAL A 161 6.10 11.44 -10.49
C VAL A 161 6.56 11.90 -11.85
N MET A 162 6.41 11.02 -12.84
CA MET A 162 6.72 11.29 -14.24
C MET A 162 5.45 11.74 -14.98
N PRO A 163 5.57 12.61 -16.00
CA PRO A 163 4.44 12.87 -16.89
C PRO A 163 4.04 11.60 -17.67
N GLN A 164 5.01 10.99 -18.35
CA GLN A 164 4.88 9.70 -19.05
C GLN A 164 6.18 8.91 -18.93
N ASP A 165 6.07 7.61 -18.68
CA ASP A 165 7.21 6.68 -18.68
C ASP A 165 7.45 6.07 -20.08
N PHE A 166 6.39 5.52 -20.69
CA PHE A 166 6.41 4.86 -21.98
C PHE A 166 5.25 5.30 -22.87
N VAL A 167 5.40 5.08 -24.17
CA VAL A 167 4.34 5.26 -25.16
C VAL A 167 3.25 4.20 -24.95
N ILE A 168 2.00 4.66 -24.86
CA ILE A 168 0.79 3.81 -24.82
C ILE A 168 -0.02 3.99 -26.12
N ALA A 169 -1.04 3.15 -26.33
CA ALA A 169 -1.85 3.17 -27.56
C ALA A 169 -2.49 4.54 -27.87
N ASP A 170 -2.97 5.24 -26.82
CA ASP A 170 -3.59 6.56 -27.00
C ASP A 170 -2.58 7.63 -27.43
N HIS A 171 -1.33 7.53 -27.07
CA HIS A 171 -0.28 8.44 -27.50
C HIS A 171 -0.05 8.39 -29.01
N LEU A 172 -0.17 7.23 -29.64
CA LEU A 172 0.01 7.08 -31.09
C LEU A 172 -1.03 7.84 -31.92
N LYS A 173 -2.21 8.09 -31.36
CA LYS A 173 -3.25 8.92 -32.01
C LYS A 173 -2.79 10.37 -32.19
N THR A 174 -1.94 10.86 -31.31
CA THR A 174 -1.42 12.24 -31.31
C THR A 174 -0.10 12.34 -32.06
N LEU A 175 0.83 11.39 -31.83
CA LEU A 175 2.21 11.44 -32.29
C LEU A 175 2.40 11.19 -33.79
N LYS A 176 1.53 10.96 -34.62
CA LYS A 176 1.59 10.84 -36.09
C LYS A 176 2.97 10.46 -36.71
N ASP A 177 3.79 9.70 -35.97
CA ASP A 177 5.13 9.23 -36.35
C ASP A 177 5.16 7.70 -36.32
N ASP A 178 5.16 7.09 -37.49
CA ASP A 178 5.12 5.63 -37.68
C ASP A 178 6.36 4.90 -37.11
N SER A 179 7.44 5.63 -36.83
CA SER A 179 8.65 5.08 -36.22
C SER A 179 8.50 4.83 -34.72
N ILE A 180 7.52 5.45 -34.06
CA ILE A 180 7.24 5.35 -32.63
C ILE A 180 6.28 4.18 -32.37
N LYS A 181 6.61 3.33 -31.40
CA LYS A 181 5.85 2.14 -31.06
C LYS A 181 5.40 2.13 -29.59
N ILE A 182 4.30 1.40 -29.31
CA ILE A 182 3.87 1.14 -27.94
C ILE A 182 5.04 0.54 -27.16
N GLY A 183 5.31 1.04 -25.95
CA GLY A 183 6.41 0.62 -25.09
C GLY A 183 7.75 1.28 -25.39
N ASP A 184 7.82 2.22 -26.35
CA ASP A 184 9.00 3.09 -26.48
C ASP A 184 9.11 4.00 -25.27
N GLY A 185 10.34 4.14 -24.76
CA GLY A 185 10.61 4.91 -23.57
C GLY A 185 10.56 6.41 -23.86
N ILE A 186 9.88 7.14 -22.97
CA ILE A 186 9.85 8.62 -22.97
C ILE A 186 10.84 9.11 -21.92
N PHE A 187 10.48 9.09 -20.64
CA PHE A 187 11.40 9.39 -19.54
C PHE A 187 12.11 8.15 -19.01
N VAL A 188 11.58 6.95 -19.25
CA VAL A 188 12.18 5.67 -18.82
C VAL A 188 12.68 4.91 -20.03
N ILE A 189 13.98 4.67 -20.09
CA ILE A 189 14.68 4.09 -21.24
C ILE A 189 15.14 2.67 -20.88
N LYS A 190 14.86 1.70 -21.76
CA LYS A 190 15.41 0.34 -21.61
C LYS A 190 16.94 0.37 -21.73
N LYS A 191 17.62 -0.39 -20.87
CA LYS A 191 19.10 -0.47 -20.83
C LYS A 191 19.72 -0.72 -22.21
N GLU A 192 19.14 -1.59 -23.01
CA GLU A 192 19.58 -1.93 -24.36
C GLU A 192 19.45 -0.75 -25.37
N LYS A 193 18.48 0.16 -25.13
CA LYS A 193 18.22 1.32 -26.00
C LYS A 193 19.02 2.54 -25.61
N LEU A 194 19.62 2.59 -24.42
CA LEU A 194 20.31 3.75 -23.88
C LEU A 194 21.47 4.20 -24.79
N LYS A 195 22.26 3.27 -25.32
CA LYS A 195 23.38 3.56 -26.22
C LYS A 195 22.97 4.30 -27.51
N LYS A 196 21.72 4.07 -27.97
CA LYS A 196 21.19 4.70 -29.20
C LYS A 196 20.91 6.19 -29.05
N LEU A 197 20.89 6.70 -27.81
CA LEU A 197 20.70 8.13 -27.55
C LEU A 197 21.96 8.96 -27.78
N ASN A 198 23.14 8.34 -27.91
CA ASN A 198 24.43 9.00 -28.12
C ASN A 198 24.68 10.15 -27.13
N LEU A 199 24.41 9.91 -25.85
CA LEU A 199 24.49 10.90 -24.79
C LEU A 199 25.94 11.35 -24.55
N THR A 200 26.11 12.65 -24.32
CA THR A 200 27.38 13.24 -23.88
C THR A 200 27.65 12.91 -22.42
N GLU A 201 28.88 13.10 -21.94
CA GLU A 201 29.24 12.88 -20.51
C GLU A 201 28.36 13.73 -19.58
N LYS A 202 28.04 14.96 -19.96
CA LYS A 202 27.13 15.83 -19.20
C LYS A 202 25.71 15.26 -19.13
N GLU A 203 25.19 14.75 -20.24
CA GLU A 203 23.87 14.13 -20.30
C GLU A 203 23.79 12.83 -19.50
N LEU A 204 24.86 12.04 -19.46
CA LEU A 204 24.93 10.82 -18.67
C LEU A 204 24.74 11.07 -17.17
N GLN A 205 25.06 12.26 -16.66
CA GLN A 205 24.81 12.64 -15.26
C GLN A 205 23.32 12.69 -14.92
N LEU A 206 22.45 12.95 -15.91
CA LEU A 206 21.00 12.95 -15.77
C LEU A 206 20.38 11.55 -15.90
N ILE A 207 21.16 10.54 -16.26
CA ILE A 207 20.69 9.18 -16.43
C ILE A 207 20.88 8.41 -15.12
N LYS A 208 19.79 7.96 -14.53
CA LYS A 208 19.81 7.27 -13.25
C LYS A 208 19.24 5.85 -13.37
N PRO A 209 19.75 4.86 -12.62
CA PRO A 209 19.22 3.50 -12.65
C PRO A 209 17.78 3.48 -12.10
N TYR A 210 16.88 2.94 -12.88
CA TYR A 210 15.46 2.90 -12.56
C TYR A 210 14.99 1.48 -12.35
N TYR A 211 14.16 1.29 -11.32
CA TYR A 211 13.70 -0.01 -10.88
C TYR A 211 12.17 -0.09 -10.83
N THR A 212 11.67 -1.28 -11.10
CA THR A 212 10.25 -1.62 -11.07
C THR A 212 9.97 -2.69 -10.02
N SER A 213 8.73 -3.16 -9.91
CA SER A 213 8.38 -4.24 -9.00
C SER A 213 9.01 -5.59 -9.38
N SER A 214 9.54 -5.73 -10.60
CA SER A 214 10.23 -6.95 -11.00
C SER A 214 11.59 -7.12 -10.31
N GLU A 215 12.29 -6.01 -10.04
CA GLU A 215 13.58 -6.04 -9.36
C GLU A 215 13.45 -5.87 -7.84
N LEU A 216 12.34 -5.28 -7.37
CA LEU A 216 12.15 -4.91 -5.96
C LEU A 216 11.22 -5.90 -5.25
N THR A 217 11.80 -6.99 -4.79
CA THR A 217 11.10 -8.05 -4.04
C THR A 217 11.28 -7.90 -2.52
N LYS A 218 10.51 -8.67 -1.73
CA LYS A 218 10.67 -8.68 -0.26
C LYS A 218 12.13 -8.90 0.15
N TYR A 219 12.56 -8.18 1.16
CA TYR A 219 13.86 -8.21 1.84
C TYR A 219 15.01 -7.59 1.06
N TYR A 220 15.20 -7.86 -0.24
CA TYR A 220 16.32 -7.30 -0.98
C TYR A 220 16.02 -7.05 -2.45
N GLY A 221 16.46 -5.89 -2.97
CA GLY A 221 16.35 -5.54 -4.37
C GLY A 221 17.45 -6.15 -5.24
N ASN A 222 17.11 -6.51 -6.49
CA ASN A 222 18.12 -6.91 -7.46
C ASN A 222 18.83 -5.67 -8.01
N PRO A 223 20.17 -5.53 -7.88
CA PRO A 223 20.91 -4.37 -8.36
C PRO A 223 20.98 -4.30 -9.90
N ASN A 224 20.67 -5.40 -10.61
CA ASN A 224 20.67 -5.43 -12.07
C ASN A 224 19.37 -4.81 -12.60
N ASN A 225 19.41 -3.51 -12.88
CA ASN A 225 18.27 -2.79 -13.46
C ASN A 225 18.12 -3.07 -14.96
N ASN A 226 16.87 -3.07 -15.42
CA ASN A 226 16.51 -3.17 -16.83
C ASN A 226 16.26 -1.80 -17.48
N PHE A 227 16.12 -0.75 -16.66
CA PHE A 227 15.71 0.56 -17.11
C PHE A 227 16.59 1.67 -16.49
N TYR A 228 16.62 2.79 -17.19
CA TYR A 228 17.17 4.06 -16.71
C TYR A 228 16.11 5.14 -16.82
N ILE A 229 16.17 6.14 -15.94
CA ILE A 229 15.32 7.32 -16.00
C ILE A 229 16.13 8.54 -16.44
N ILE A 230 15.57 9.35 -17.31
CA ILE A 230 16.04 10.71 -17.58
C ILE A 230 15.60 11.57 -16.41
N TYR A 231 16.48 11.75 -15.43
CA TYR A 231 16.18 12.41 -14.16
C TYR A 231 16.41 13.92 -14.28
N THR A 232 15.38 14.62 -14.77
CA THR A 232 15.38 16.05 -14.94
C THR A 232 14.60 16.75 -13.85
N LYS A 233 15.06 17.93 -13.42
CA LYS A 233 14.41 18.79 -12.45
C LYS A 233 13.61 19.90 -13.13
N SER A 234 12.85 20.68 -12.37
CA SER A 234 11.99 21.76 -12.89
C SER A 234 12.74 22.88 -13.61
N ASP A 235 14.03 23.06 -13.32
CA ASP A 235 14.89 24.07 -13.93
C ASP A 235 15.47 23.66 -15.30
N ILE A 236 15.35 22.39 -15.68
CA ILE A 236 15.92 21.82 -16.91
C ILE A 236 15.46 22.58 -18.17
N ASN A 237 14.22 23.09 -18.20
CA ASN A 237 13.70 23.79 -19.37
C ASN A 237 14.50 25.04 -19.74
N ARG A 238 15.11 25.70 -18.75
CA ARG A 238 15.95 26.89 -18.97
C ARG A 238 17.29 26.56 -19.65
N ASN A 239 17.79 25.35 -19.38
CA ASN A 239 19.12 24.89 -19.75
C ASN A 239 19.11 23.71 -20.72
N ILE A 240 17.95 23.35 -21.29
CA ILE A 240 17.81 22.14 -22.13
C ILE A 240 18.71 22.16 -23.36
N SER A 241 19.09 23.34 -23.86
CA SER A 241 20.05 23.48 -24.95
C SER A 241 21.45 22.90 -24.64
N GLU A 242 21.78 22.78 -23.36
CA GLU A 242 23.02 22.15 -22.88
C GLU A 242 22.97 20.60 -22.90
N TYR A 243 21.81 20.03 -23.20
CA TYR A 243 21.52 18.59 -23.25
C TYR A 243 20.87 18.21 -24.59
N PRO A 244 21.62 18.38 -25.73
CA PRO A 244 21.04 18.31 -27.06
C PRO A 244 20.47 16.98 -27.45
N ASN A 245 21.04 15.84 -26.97
CA ASN A 245 20.57 14.51 -27.30
C ASN A 245 19.33 14.12 -26.45
N ILE A 246 19.30 14.53 -25.18
CA ILE A 246 18.10 14.40 -24.32
C ILE A 246 16.96 15.24 -24.90
N LYS A 247 17.27 16.51 -25.31
CA LYS A 247 16.29 17.37 -25.97
C LYS A 247 15.74 16.73 -27.23
N LYS A 248 16.63 16.28 -28.15
CA LYS A 248 16.25 15.61 -29.39
C LYS A 248 15.38 14.36 -29.14
N HIS A 249 15.66 13.60 -28.07
CA HIS A 249 14.86 12.46 -27.70
C HIS A 249 13.45 12.87 -27.22
N LEU A 250 13.35 13.80 -26.26
CA LEU A 250 12.08 14.24 -25.67
C LEU A 250 11.23 15.08 -26.65
N ASP A 251 11.84 15.80 -27.58
CA ASP A 251 11.12 16.54 -28.63
C ASP A 251 10.22 15.65 -29.50
N LYS A 252 10.55 14.36 -29.66
CA LYS A 252 9.71 13.38 -30.37
C LYS A 252 8.36 13.17 -29.68
N PHE A 253 8.31 13.38 -28.38
CA PHE A 253 7.16 13.12 -27.53
C PHE A 253 6.52 14.40 -26.96
N LYS A 254 6.97 15.56 -27.41
CA LYS A 254 6.60 16.86 -26.86
C LYS A 254 5.09 17.09 -26.81
N GLU A 255 4.35 16.60 -27.81
CA GLU A 255 2.91 16.79 -27.93
C GLU A 255 2.10 15.98 -26.88
N ILE A 256 2.69 14.93 -26.31
CA ILE A 256 2.02 14.07 -25.32
C ILE A 256 2.56 14.27 -23.90
N ILE A 257 3.68 14.97 -23.71
CA ILE A 257 4.24 15.22 -22.38
C ILE A 257 3.43 16.31 -21.68
N THR A 258 2.73 15.94 -20.61
CA THR A 258 1.82 16.81 -19.84
C THR A 258 2.45 17.33 -18.55
N SER A 259 3.76 17.57 -18.53
CA SER A 259 4.45 18.07 -17.34
C SER A 259 4.10 19.52 -17.01
N ASP A 260 3.90 19.83 -15.73
CA ASP A 260 3.76 21.21 -15.23
C ASP A 260 5.02 22.06 -15.45
N PHE A 261 6.16 21.40 -15.69
CA PHE A 261 7.49 22.03 -15.89
C PHE A 261 7.95 21.97 -17.36
N GLY A 262 7.00 21.96 -18.31
CA GLY A 262 7.27 21.86 -19.72
C GLY A 262 7.70 20.45 -20.17
N PRO A 263 8.03 20.26 -21.47
CA PRO A 263 8.19 18.91 -22.03
C PRO A 263 9.46 18.18 -21.59
N TYR A 264 10.33 18.80 -20.82
CA TYR A 264 11.63 18.22 -20.46
C TYR A 264 11.77 17.91 -18.97
N GLY A 265 10.87 18.43 -18.11
CA GLY A 265 10.94 18.27 -16.65
C GLY A 265 10.00 17.21 -16.11
N LEU A 266 10.44 16.49 -15.10
CA LEU A 266 9.58 15.59 -14.33
C LEU A 266 8.58 16.39 -13.49
N HIS A 267 7.35 15.90 -13.31
CA HIS A 267 6.34 16.55 -12.44
C HIS A 267 6.87 16.74 -11.01
N ARG A 268 7.46 15.67 -10.44
CA ARG A 268 8.06 15.70 -9.11
C ARG A 268 9.28 14.79 -9.11
N SER A 269 10.45 15.34 -9.31
CA SER A 269 11.72 14.61 -9.29
C SER A 269 12.10 14.10 -7.90
N ARG A 270 11.59 14.75 -6.84
CA ARG A 270 11.95 14.50 -5.44
C ARG A 270 13.40 14.92 -5.15
N LYS A 271 13.81 14.76 -3.87
CA LYS A 271 15.20 14.96 -3.48
C LYS A 271 16.01 13.73 -3.79
N GLU A 272 17.11 13.89 -4.49
CA GLU A 272 17.97 12.79 -4.93
C GLU A 272 18.53 11.96 -3.78
N GLU A 273 18.75 12.58 -2.60
CA GLU A 273 19.23 11.92 -1.39
C GLU A 273 18.39 10.71 -0.95
N PHE A 274 17.09 10.69 -1.30
CA PHE A 274 16.23 9.54 -1.00
C PHE A 274 16.56 8.32 -1.85
N PHE A 275 17.11 8.50 -3.04
CA PHE A 275 17.40 7.41 -3.98
C PHE A 275 18.81 6.86 -3.86
N GLU A 276 19.70 7.56 -3.15
CA GLU A 276 21.10 7.18 -2.95
C GLU A 276 21.33 6.46 -1.62
N GLY A 277 22.36 5.61 -1.54
CA GLY A 277 22.77 4.87 -0.34
C GLY A 277 21.70 3.87 0.16
N GLU A 278 21.82 3.46 1.40
CA GLU A 278 20.92 2.49 2.04
C GLU A 278 19.53 3.08 2.29
N LYS A 279 18.50 2.30 2.00
CA LYS A 279 17.08 2.66 2.19
C LYS A 279 16.16 1.43 2.12
N ILE A 280 14.91 1.63 2.51
CA ILE A 280 13.86 0.63 2.33
C ILE A 280 12.89 1.19 1.28
N ILE A 281 12.54 0.36 0.30
CA ILE A 281 11.52 0.66 -0.70
C ILE A 281 10.24 -0.10 -0.33
N SER A 282 9.13 0.60 -0.23
CA SER A 282 7.80 0.03 0.03
C SER A 282 6.95 0.08 -1.23
N LEU A 283 6.44 -1.07 -1.66
CA LEU A 283 5.45 -1.12 -2.74
C LEU A 283 4.11 -0.57 -2.23
N ARG A 284 3.55 0.40 -2.97
CA ARG A 284 2.36 1.14 -2.55
C ARG A 284 1.08 0.32 -2.61
N LYS A 285 0.89 -0.46 -3.69
CA LYS A 285 -0.29 -1.32 -3.88
C LYS A 285 0.17 -2.76 -4.01
N THR A 286 -0.22 -3.60 -3.05
CA THR A 286 0.29 -4.98 -2.94
C THR A 286 -0.69 -5.88 -2.20
N LYS A 287 -0.71 -7.19 -2.51
CA LYS A 287 -1.51 -8.17 -1.78
C LYS A 287 -1.02 -8.37 -0.34
N GLU A 288 0.28 -8.35 -0.15
CA GLU A 288 0.93 -8.47 1.15
C GLU A 288 2.06 -7.44 1.28
N PRO A 289 2.41 -6.97 2.48
CA PRO A 289 3.45 -5.97 2.66
C PRO A 289 4.74 -6.40 1.97
N THR A 290 5.30 -5.51 1.14
CA THR A 290 6.54 -5.74 0.42
C THR A 290 7.48 -4.58 0.70
N PHE A 291 8.43 -4.83 1.61
CA PHE A 291 9.49 -3.91 2.00
C PHE A 291 10.84 -4.47 1.54
N THR A 292 11.52 -3.70 0.72
CA THR A 292 12.77 -4.09 0.07
C THR A 292 13.92 -3.26 0.61
N TYR A 293 14.89 -3.88 1.27
CA TYR A 293 16.16 -3.23 1.60
C TYR A 293 17.02 -3.09 0.34
N VAL A 294 17.60 -1.92 0.16
CA VAL A 294 18.41 -1.55 -1.00
C VAL A 294 19.65 -0.78 -0.52
N ASP A 295 20.83 -1.20 -0.92
CA ASP A 295 22.14 -0.62 -0.58
C ASP A 295 22.86 0.00 -1.80
N PHE A 296 22.16 0.19 -2.90
CA PHE A 296 22.63 0.76 -4.17
C PHE A 296 21.73 1.93 -4.64
N PRO A 297 22.17 2.79 -5.57
CA PRO A 297 21.31 3.82 -6.17
C PRO A 297 20.06 3.20 -6.78
N CYS A 298 18.87 3.64 -6.32
CA CYS A 298 17.61 3.02 -6.70
C CYS A 298 16.53 4.09 -6.88
N TYR A 299 16.24 4.44 -8.13
CA TYR A 299 15.24 5.41 -8.50
C TYR A 299 13.94 4.67 -8.87
N VAL A 300 12.82 5.11 -8.31
CA VAL A 300 11.52 4.44 -8.43
C VAL A 300 10.40 5.42 -8.72
N SER A 301 9.32 4.94 -9.33
CA SER A 301 8.11 5.74 -9.60
C SER A 301 7.29 6.02 -8.34
N GLN A 302 6.26 6.83 -8.50
CA GLN A 302 5.22 7.11 -7.48
C GLN A 302 4.47 5.87 -6.96
N SER A 303 4.65 4.71 -7.60
CA SER A 303 4.10 3.44 -7.14
C SER A 303 4.82 2.88 -5.91
N PHE A 304 5.86 3.57 -5.45
CA PHE A 304 6.66 3.20 -4.29
C PHE A 304 6.80 4.37 -3.31
N PHE A 305 7.05 4.01 -2.05
CA PHE A 305 7.59 4.92 -1.04
C PHE A 305 9.02 4.53 -0.69
N VAL A 306 9.85 5.54 -0.46
CA VAL A 306 11.22 5.39 0.00
C VAL A 306 11.28 5.76 1.48
N ILE A 307 11.80 4.87 2.31
CA ILE A 307 11.88 5.00 3.77
C ILE A 307 13.35 4.99 4.14
N LYS A 308 13.83 6.09 4.75
CA LYS A 308 15.26 6.28 5.04
C LYS A 308 15.50 6.91 6.42
N PRO A 309 15.04 6.27 7.51
CA PRO A 309 15.37 6.73 8.86
C PRO A 309 16.87 6.60 9.13
N ARG A 310 17.39 7.46 10.03
CA ARG A 310 18.81 7.51 10.38
C ARG A 310 19.11 6.98 11.79
N ASP A 311 18.07 6.68 12.53
CA ASP A 311 18.06 6.34 13.96
C ASP A 311 17.81 4.86 14.24
N VAL A 312 17.66 4.05 13.20
CA VAL A 312 17.41 2.60 13.29
C VAL A 312 18.18 1.84 12.20
N ASN A 313 18.60 0.61 12.50
CA ASN A 313 19.20 -0.27 11.50
C ASN A 313 18.16 -0.65 10.43
N LEU A 314 18.44 -0.35 9.15
CA LEU A 314 17.49 -0.55 8.05
C LEU A 314 17.20 -2.03 7.74
N LYS A 315 18.16 -2.93 7.95
CA LYS A 315 17.93 -4.37 7.78
C LYS A 315 17.01 -4.90 8.87
N LEU A 316 17.28 -4.53 10.14
CA LEU A 316 16.39 -4.86 11.26
C LEU A 316 14.96 -4.38 10.99
N LEU A 317 14.84 -3.12 10.59
CA LEU A 317 13.57 -2.52 10.25
C LEU A 317 12.86 -3.24 9.08
N THR A 318 13.62 -3.64 8.05
CA THR A 318 13.08 -4.42 6.92
C THR A 318 12.52 -5.76 7.38
N GLY A 319 13.21 -6.45 8.29
CA GLY A 319 12.72 -7.70 8.87
C GLY A 319 11.40 -7.53 9.60
N ILE A 320 11.32 -6.51 10.46
CA ILE A 320 10.11 -6.23 11.25
C ILE A 320 8.94 -5.82 10.33
N LEU A 321 9.19 -4.92 9.36
CA LEU A 321 8.16 -4.44 8.43
C LEU A 321 7.58 -5.54 7.52
N ASN A 322 8.36 -6.57 7.19
CA ASN A 322 7.91 -7.72 6.40
C ASN A 322 7.26 -8.85 7.23
N SER A 323 7.19 -8.71 8.56
CA SER A 323 6.65 -9.73 9.45
C SER A 323 5.13 -9.89 9.35
N LYS A 324 4.65 -11.06 9.75
CA LYS A 324 3.19 -11.33 9.87
C LYS A 324 2.51 -10.42 10.89
N VAL A 325 3.21 -9.93 11.92
CA VAL A 325 2.66 -8.95 12.90
C VAL A 325 2.30 -7.63 12.19
N VAL A 326 3.21 -7.10 11.38
CA VAL A 326 2.96 -5.87 10.61
C VAL A 326 1.93 -6.12 9.52
N TYR A 327 1.93 -7.28 8.87
CA TYR A 327 0.89 -7.63 7.90
C TYR A 327 -0.50 -7.67 8.56
N PHE A 328 -0.63 -8.32 9.73
CA PHE A 328 -1.87 -8.34 10.51
C PHE A 328 -2.32 -6.92 10.88
N TRP A 329 -1.39 -6.06 11.32
CA TRP A 329 -1.70 -4.66 11.58
C TRP A 329 -2.24 -3.94 10.34
N LEU A 330 -1.53 -4.01 9.21
CA LEU A 330 -1.91 -3.33 7.97
C LEU A 330 -3.23 -3.86 7.40
N LYS A 331 -3.51 -5.15 7.55
CA LYS A 331 -4.79 -5.76 7.12
C LYS A 331 -5.99 -5.23 7.92
N ASN A 332 -5.80 -4.93 9.21
CA ASN A 332 -6.87 -4.50 10.10
C ASN A 332 -6.94 -2.97 10.34
N LYS A 333 -5.82 -2.26 10.22
CA LYS A 333 -5.71 -0.80 10.46
C LYS A 333 -5.16 -0.02 9.28
N GLY A 334 -4.72 -0.69 8.23
CA GLY A 334 -4.27 -0.07 7.00
C GLY A 334 -5.43 0.27 6.06
N LYS A 335 -5.07 0.85 4.93
CA LYS A 335 -6.01 1.14 3.85
C LYS A 335 -6.05 -0.03 2.88
N ILE A 336 -7.25 -0.49 2.53
CA ILE A 336 -7.48 -1.56 1.56
C ILE A 336 -8.19 -0.97 0.35
N GLN A 337 -7.77 -1.37 -0.84
CA GLN A 337 -8.41 -1.02 -2.12
C GLN A 337 -8.51 -2.28 -2.97
N GLY A 338 -9.72 -2.81 -3.11
CA GLY A 338 -9.93 -4.15 -3.62
C GLY A 338 -9.25 -5.17 -2.70
N ASN A 339 -8.66 -6.21 -3.27
CA ASN A 339 -7.89 -7.21 -2.54
C ASN A 339 -6.44 -6.79 -2.20
N ASN A 340 -6.11 -5.49 -2.36
CA ASN A 340 -4.76 -5.02 -2.14
C ASN A 340 -4.69 -4.06 -0.94
N LEU A 341 -3.63 -4.20 -0.17
CA LEU A 341 -3.20 -3.16 0.75
C LEU A 341 -2.76 -1.94 -0.05
N GLN A 342 -3.18 -0.76 0.39
CA GLN A 342 -2.66 0.51 -0.09
C GLN A 342 -1.78 1.15 0.98
N ILE A 343 -0.48 0.93 0.85
CA ILE A 343 0.54 1.38 1.80
C ILE A 343 1.02 2.78 1.39
N ASP A 344 0.16 3.77 1.64
CA ASP A 344 0.48 5.21 1.48
C ASP A 344 1.30 5.70 2.69
N LYS A 345 1.67 6.97 2.69
CA LYS A 345 2.46 7.58 3.76
C LYS A 345 1.78 7.49 5.12
N GLU A 346 0.46 7.66 5.18
CA GLU A 346 -0.32 7.61 6.42
C GLU A 346 -0.33 6.21 7.05
N PRO A 347 -0.65 5.11 6.35
CA PRO A 347 -0.46 3.77 6.88
C PRO A 347 0.96 3.51 7.37
N LEU A 348 2.00 3.96 6.65
CA LEU A 348 3.40 3.75 7.01
C LEU A 348 3.77 4.38 8.37
N ILE A 349 3.39 5.64 8.61
CA ILE A 349 3.71 6.33 9.86
C ILE A 349 2.92 5.80 11.06
N ASN A 350 1.84 5.07 10.82
CA ASN A 350 0.99 4.49 11.85
C ASN A 350 1.31 3.02 12.17
N ILE A 351 2.30 2.41 11.50
CA ILE A 351 2.75 1.06 11.85
C ILE A 351 3.38 1.08 13.25
N PRO A 352 2.85 0.32 14.22
CA PRO A 352 3.44 0.21 15.54
C PRO A 352 4.65 -0.75 15.49
N ILE A 353 5.83 -0.18 15.50
CA ILE A 353 7.08 -0.92 15.37
C ILE A 353 7.69 -1.12 16.77
N LYS A 354 8.14 -2.34 17.06
CA LYS A 354 8.92 -2.63 18.24
C LYS A 354 10.36 -2.90 17.85
N ILE A 355 11.27 -2.02 18.26
CA ILE A 355 12.70 -2.20 18.10
C ILE A 355 13.23 -2.89 19.37
N PRO A 356 13.99 -4.00 19.24
CA PRO A 356 14.60 -4.67 20.38
C PRO A 356 15.64 -3.77 21.05
N GLU A 357 15.99 -4.09 22.29
CA GLU A 357 17.09 -3.43 23.00
C GLU A 357 18.39 -3.60 22.22
N LYS A 358 19.12 -2.50 22.06
CA LYS A 358 20.38 -2.47 21.33
C LYS A 358 21.38 -3.46 21.93
N ASN A 359 22.05 -4.22 21.06
CA ASN A 359 23.03 -5.27 21.41
C ASN A 359 22.44 -6.47 22.17
N SER A 360 21.12 -6.58 22.32
CA SER A 360 20.47 -7.77 22.91
C SER A 360 20.66 -9.01 22.03
N GLU A 361 20.58 -10.20 22.63
CA GLU A 361 20.61 -11.47 21.89
C GLU A 361 19.45 -11.58 20.88
N LEU A 362 18.31 -10.95 21.19
CA LEU A 362 17.16 -10.93 20.29
C LEU A 362 17.43 -10.04 19.06
N GLU A 363 18.03 -8.86 19.25
CA GLU A 363 18.43 -7.99 18.13
C GLU A 363 19.40 -8.71 17.19
N LYS A 364 20.47 -9.33 17.76
CA LYS A 364 21.46 -10.09 16.99
C LYS A 364 20.80 -11.26 16.23
N SER A 365 19.91 -12.00 16.88
CA SER A 365 19.20 -13.12 16.26
C SER A 365 18.32 -12.68 15.09
N ILE A 366 17.60 -11.56 15.23
CA ILE A 366 16.78 -10.99 14.16
C ILE A 366 17.67 -10.52 13.00
N LEU A 367 18.74 -9.76 13.29
CA LEU A 367 19.67 -9.27 12.27
C LEU A 367 20.32 -10.41 11.49
N ASN A 368 20.83 -11.43 12.19
CA ASN A 368 21.43 -12.61 11.54
C ASN A 368 20.44 -13.30 10.61
N LYS A 369 19.17 -13.41 11.04
CA LYS A 369 18.14 -14.05 10.23
C LYS A 369 17.77 -13.20 9.00
N VAL A 370 17.70 -11.88 9.15
CA VAL A 370 17.47 -10.96 8.03
C VAL A 370 18.64 -10.99 7.04
N ASP A 371 19.89 -11.00 7.52
CA ASP A 371 21.06 -11.11 6.66
C ASP A 371 21.11 -12.46 5.91
N GLU A 372 20.70 -13.56 6.56
CA GLU A 372 20.55 -14.86 5.90
C GLU A 372 19.52 -14.81 4.76
N ILE A 373 18.34 -14.24 5.01
CA ILE A 373 17.31 -14.08 3.99
C ILE A 373 17.80 -13.19 2.84
N ILE A 374 18.43 -12.06 3.14
CA ILE A 374 19.02 -11.15 2.13
C ILE A 374 20.02 -11.90 1.26
N ASN A 375 20.91 -12.68 1.86
CA ASN A 375 21.93 -13.46 1.14
C ASN A 375 21.30 -14.54 0.24
N LEU A 376 20.23 -15.19 0.69
CA LEU A 376 19.47 -16.14 -0.12
C LEU A 376 18.77 -15.45 -1.30
N VAL A 377 18.16 -14.27 -1.09
CA VAL A 377 17.56 -13.49 -2.17
C VAL A 377 18.62 -13.01 -3.16
N LYS A 378 19.78 -12.55 -2.70
CA LYS A 378 20.92 -12.20 -3.58
C LYS A 378 21.33 -13.39 -4.46
N ARG A 379 21.46 -14.58 -3.87
CA ARG A 379 21.78 -15.81 -4.64
C ARG A 379 20.70 -16.17 -5.66
N MET A 380 19.43 -16.04 -5.28
CA MET A 380 18.31 -16.32 -6.19
C MET A 380 18.31 -15.39 -7.41
N ASN A 381 18.74 -14.14 -7.26
CA ASN A 381 18.81 -13.15 -8.34
C ASN A 381 20.02 -13.32 -9.28
N MET A 382 20.96 -14.23 -9.00
CA MET A 382 22.07 -14.54 -9.91
C MET A 382 21.56 -15.28 -11.14
N SER A 383 21.95 -14.81 -12.33
CA SER A 383 21.43 -15.28 -13.62
C SER A 383 21.75 -16.74 -13.98
N ASN A 384 22.76 -17.36 -13.34
CA ASN A 384 23.27 -18.68 -13.70
C ASN A 384 22.66 -19.85 -12.90
N ASN A 385 21.63 -19.61 -12.10
CA ASN A 385 21.03 -20.67 -11.29
C ASN A 385 20.06 -21.52 -12.13
N SER A 386 20.22 -22.85 -12.05
CA SER A 386 19.25 -23.81 -12.60
C SER A 386 17.90 -23.65 -11.87
N ASP A 387 16.80 -24.05 -12.52
CA ASP A 387 15.45 -23.97 -11.93
C ASP A 387 15.35 -24.79 -10.63
N SER A 388 16.06 -25.90 -10.52
CA SER A 388 16.15 -26.72 -9.30
C SER A 388 16.78 -25.94 -8.14
N ILE A 389 17.89 -25.22 -8.39
CA ILE A 389 18.54 -24.38 -7.36
C ILE A 389 17.62 -23.23 -6.95
N LYS A 390 16.93 -22.60 -7.89
CA LYS A 390 15.95 -21.54 -7.60
C LYS A 390 14.82 -22.05 -6.71
N LYS A 391 14.29 -23.26 -7.00
CA LYS A 391 13.22 -23.87 -6.21
C LYS A 391 13.67 -24.14 -4.78
N ILE A 392 14.81 -24.81 -4.58
CA ILE A 392 15.37 -25.10 -3.25
C ILE A 392 15.66 -23.81 -2.47
N THR A 393 16.22 -22.81 -3.14
CA THR A 393 16.51 -21.52 -2.50
C THR A 393 15.22 -20.82 -2.06
N LYS A 394 14.15 -20.88 -2.87
CA LYS A 394 12.84 -20.32 -2.54
C LYS A 394 12.24 -21.00 -1.31
N GLU A 395 12.25 -22.32 -1.24
CA GLU A 395 11.78 -23.08 -0.07
C GLU A 395 12.56 -22.72 1.20
N ARG A 396 13.88 -22.56 1.06
CA ARG A 396 14.72 -22.12 2.18
C ARG A 396 14.38 -20.70 2.63
N ILE A 397 14.16 -19.76 1.71
CA ILE A 397 13.73 -18.39 2.02
C ILE A 397 12.41 -18.42 2.84
N GLU A 398 11.42 -19.19 2.41
CA GLU A 398 10.15 -19.25 3.14
C GLU A 398 10.33 -19.80 4.56
N ARG A 399 11.13 -20.86 4.73
CA ARG A 399 11.45 -21.39 6.07
C ARG A 399 12.16 -20.35 6.94
N GLU A 400 13.11 -19.58 6.40
CA GLU A 400 13.81 -18.56 7.19
C GLU A 400 12.94 -17.35 7.51
N LYS A 401 11.95 -17.02 6.67
CA LYS A 401 10.89 -16.04 6.99
C LYS A 401 10.03 -16.50 8.18
N GLU A 402 9.63 -17.78 8.21
CA GLU A 402 8.89 -18.34 9.34
C GLU A 402 9.71 -18.30 10.65
N ASN A 403 11.01 -18.60 10.57
CA ASN A 403 11.90 -18.50 11.71
C ASN A 403 12.06 -17.05 12.19
N LEU A 404 12.14 -16.09 11.26
CA LEU A 404 12.14 -14.67 11.57
C LEU A 404 10.83 -14.24 12.24
N ASP A 405 9.69 -14.67 11.72
CA ASP A 405 8.37 -14.38 12.33
C ASP A 405 8.29 -14.86 13.77
N LYS A 406 8.84 -16.05 14.10
CA LYS A 406 8.90 -16.55 15.50
C LYS A 406 9.69 -15.59 16.40
N LEU A 407 10.81 -15.04 15.94
CA LEU A 407 11.58 -14.03 16.68
C LEU A 407 10.80 -12.73 16.86
N ILE A 408 10.06 -12.30 15.83
CA ILE A 408 9.22 -11.10 15.89
C ILE A 408 8.03 -11.31 16.83
N TYR A 409 7.37 -12.49 16.83
CA TYR A 409 6.32 -12.81 17.81
C TYR A 409 6.84 -12.70 19.24
N ARG A 410 8.02 -13.27 19.51
CA ARG A 410 8.73 -13.13 20.80
C ARG A 410 9.01 -11.67 21.12
N LEU A 411 9.47 -10.88 20.15
CA LEU A 411 9.74 -9.45 20.31
C LEU A 411 8.48 -8.70 20.79
N TYR A 412 7.30 -9.00 20.25
CA TYR A 412 6.03 -8.39 20.66
C TYR A 412 5.37 -9.10 21.87
N GLY A 413 6.02 -10.10 22.49
CA GLY A 413 5.50 -10.82 23.64
C GLY A 413 4.18 -11.55 23.36
N LEU A 414 4.01 -12.10 22.16
CA LEU A 414 2.79 -12.82 21.76
C LEU A 414 2.82 -14.27 22.27
N ASN A 415 1.68 -14.74 22.78
CA ASN A 415 1.49 -16.14 23.18
C ASN A 415 1.00 -17.01 21.99
N GLU A 416 1.03 -18.34 22.17
CA GLU A 416 0.67 -19.32 21.13
C GLU A 416 -0.74 -19.11 20.54
N ASN A 417 -1.73 -18.74 21.37
CA ASN A 417 -3.09 -18.48 20.91
C ASN A 417 -3.14 -17.24 20.00
N GLN A 418 -2.42 -16.19 20.37
CA GLN A 418 -2.31 -14.94 19.60
C GLN A 418 -1.56 -15.15 18.28
N ILE A 419 -0.48 -15.93 18.30
CA ILE A 419 0.27 -16.32 17.09
C ILE A 419 -0.63 -17.13 16.15
N SER A 420 -1.31 -18.15 16.68
CA SER A 420 -2.25 -18.98 15.90
C SER A 420 -3.40 -18.16 15.31
N TYR A 421 -3.87 -17.15 16.04
CA TYR A 421 -4.89 -16.22 15.55
C TYR A 421 -4.37 -15.36 14.40
N ILE A 422 -3.17 -14.76 14.52
CA ILE A 422 -2.54 -14.00 13.42
C ILE A 422 -2.41 -14.86 12.16
N ILE A 423 -1.87 -16.07 12.30
CA ILE A 423 -1.62 -16.96 11.15
C ILE A 423 -2.92 -17.33 10.43
N ARG A 424 -4.02 -17.59 11.17
CA ARG A 424 -5.32 -17.92 10.58
C ARG A 424 -6.02 -16.71 9.95
N SER A 425 -5.70 -15.51 10.41
CA SER A 425 -6.32 -14.26 9.93
C SER A 425 -5.67 -13.72 8.66
N LEU A 426 -4.48 -14.19 8.27
CA LEU A 426 -3.74 -13.75 7.08
C LEU A 426 -3.98 -14.64 5.88
#